data_9ed4060d5d4b6336092624e38bb7eb73
#
_entry.id   9ed4060d5d4b6336092624e38bb7eb73
#
_cell.length_a   1.000
_cell.length_b   1.000
_cell.length_c   1.000
_cell.angle_alpha   90.00
_cell.angle_beta   90.00
_cell.angle_gamma   90.00
#
_symmetry.space_group_name_H-M   'P 1'
#
loop_
_entity.id
_entity.type
_entity.pdbx_description
1 polymer ?
#
loop_
_entity_poly.entity_id
_entity_poly.type
_entity_poly.pdbx_seq_one_letter_code
_entity_poly.pdbx_strand_id
1 'polypeptide(L)'
;MKKLFVIGVLAIFTNTAFAATSIHAEVKGMVCAFCAKGINKKLRELAATQDVWVDLKSRMVVVELKDQKTISLEAFTKLIKDAGYDVASVEYINKTLVEIKADHTHMKEVK
;
A
#
# COMPACT_ATOMS: atom_id res chain seq x y z
N MET A 1 13.71 -21.43 56.45
CA MET A 1 13.30 -21.79 55.09
C MET A 1 12.92 -20.54 54.34
N LYS A 2 13.83 -20.05 53.57
CA LYS A 2 13.53 -18.91 52.70
C LYS A 2 13.01 -19.44 51.36
N LYS A 3 11.73 -19.31 51.13
CA LYS A 3 11.15 -19.58 49.82
C LYS A 3 11.52 -18.44 48.91
N LEU A 4 12.45 -18.67 48.02
CA LEU A 4 12.73 -17.76 46.90
C LEU A 4 11.59 -17.85 45.91
N PHE A 5 10.69 -16.88 45.99
CA PHE A 5 9.73 -16.65 44.92
C PHE A 5 10.48 -15.99 43.78
N VAL A 6 10.92 -16.79 42.84
CA VAL A 6 11.35 -16.27 41.55
C VAL A 6 10.09 -15.91 40.80
N ILE A 7 9.68 -14.66 40.92
CA ILE A 7 8.64 -14.10 40.06
C ILE A 7 9.29 -13.95 38.69
N GLY A 8 9.07 -14.96 37.86
CA GLY A 8 9.39 -14.88 36.47
C GLY A 8 8.53 -13.78 35.86
N VAL A 9 9.12 -12.62 35.66
CA VAL A 9 8.52 -11.58 34.83
C VAL A 9 8.54 -12.11 33.41
N LEU A 10 7.44 -12.73 33.00
CA LEU A 10 7.19 -13.08 31.64
C LEU A 10 7.00 -11.76 30.91
N ALA A 11 8.06 -11.20 30.34
CA ALA A 11 7.99 -10.07 29.45
C ALA A 11 7.22 -10.54 28.20
N ILE A 12 5.93 -10.29 28.18
CA ILE A 12 5.12 -10.46 26.99
C ILE A 12 5.57 -9.36 26.03
N PHE A 13 6.53 -9.70 25.17
CA PHE A 13 6.79 -8.88 23.99
C PHE A 13 5.55 -8.96 23.12
N THR A 14 4.63 -8.04 23.34
CA THR A 14 3.58 -7.79 22.37
C THR A 14 4.26 -7.20 21.15
N ASN A 15 4.62 -8.06 20.21
CA ASN A 15 4.92 -7.63 18.86
C ASN A 15 3.65 -6.98 18.30
N THR A 16 3.57 -5.66 18.41
CA THR A 16 2.61 -4.90 17.63
C THR A 16 3.08 -5.01 16.18
N ALA A 17 2.61 -6.04 15.51
CA ALA A 17 2.74 -6.11 14.07
C ALA A 17 1.95 -4.94 13.50
N PHE A 18 2.64 -3.89 13.08
CA PHE A 18 2.03 -2.81 12.32
C PHE A 18 1.54 -3.40 11.01
N ALA A 19 0.24 -3.64 10.90
CA ALA A 19 -0.37 -4.05 9.66
C ALA A 19 -0.28 -2.86 8.68
N ALA A 20 0.71 -2.90 7.79
CA ALA A 20 0.80 -1.93 6.71
C ALA A 20 -0.43 -2.07 5.83
N THR A 21 -1.16 -0.98 5.64
CA THR A 21 -2.32 -0.92 4.77
C THR A 21 -1.93 -0.22 3.48
N SER A 22 -2.30 -0.80 2.35
CA SER A 22 -2.07 -0.23 1.03
C SER A 22 -3.37 -0.18 0.25
N ILE A 23 -3.48 0.79 -0.66
CA ILE A 23 -4.56 0.85 -1.64
C ILE A 23 -4.03 0.22 -2.93
N HIS A 24 -4.74 -0.78 -3.42
CA HIS A 24 -4.46 -1.45 -4.68
C HIS A 24 -5.56 -1.10 -5.67
N ALA A 25 -5.19 -0.51 -6.80
CA ALA A 25 -6.13 -0.08 -7.82
C ALA A 25 -5.68 -0.44 -9.22
N GLU A 26 -6.63 -0.80 -10.07
CA GLU A 26 -6.43 -0.88 -11.50
C GLU A 26 -6.96 0.40 -12.15
N VAL A 27 -6.09 1.11 -12.87
CA VAL A 27 -6.39 2.39 -13.50
C VAL A 27 -6.44 2.24 -15.01
N LYS A 28 -7.56 2.60 -15.61
CA LYS A 28 -7.75 2.59 -17.05
C LYS A 28 -7.24 3.88 -17.67
N GLY A 29 -6.68 3.78 -18.88
CA GLY A 29 -6.20 4.92 -19.65
C GLY A 29 -4.76 5.33 -19.35
N MET A 30 -4.12 4.71 -18.38
CA MET A 30 -2.72 4.97 -18.04
C MET A 30 -1.81 4.13 -18.94
N VAL A 31 -1.44 4.67 -20.09
CA VAL A 31 -0.73 3.93 -21.13
C VAL A 31 0.69 4.44 -21.41
N CYS A 32 1.12 5.52 -20.76
CA CYS A 32 2.44 6.10 -20.97
C CYS A 32 3.19 6.36 -19.67
N ALA A 33 4.55 6.31 -19.74
CA ALA A 33 5.41 6.56 -18.58
C ALA A 33 5.21 7.97 -17.99
N PHE A 34 4.94 8.95 -18.81
CA PHE A 34 4.68 10.32 -18.38
C PHE A 34 3.39 10.42 -17.56
N CYS A 35 2.35 9.70 -17.97
CA CYS A 35 1.09 9.61 -17.24
C CYS A 35 1.29 8.99 -15.87
N ALA A 36 2.07 7.90 -15.79
CA ALA A 36 2.41 7.24 -14.54
C ALA A 36 3.16 8.17 -13.58
N LYS A 37 4.08 8.98 -14.08
CA LYS A 37 4.80 9.96 -13.27
C LYS A 37 3.87 11.02 -12.69
N GLY A 38 2.91 11.49 -13.46
CA GLY A 38 1.92 12.47 -13.01
C GLY A 38 1.05 11.93 -11.86
N ILE A 39 0.56 10.71 -11.99
CA ILE A 39 -0.20 10.03 -10.94
C ILE A 39 0.66 9.80 -9.70
N ASN A 40 1.87 9.30 -9.88
CA ASN A 40 2.82 9.07 -8.78
C ASN A 40 3.07 10.36 -7.99
N LYS A 41 3.32 11.46 -8.67
CA LYS A 41 3.55 12.77 -8.04
C LYS A 41 2.34 13.21 -7.22
N LYS A 42 1.15 13.17 -7.79
CA LYS A 42 -0.09 13.56 -7.11
C LYS A 42 -0.35 12.73 -5.86
N LEU A 43 -0.14 11.43 -5.94
CA LEU A 43 -0.33 10.55 -4.80
C LEU A 43 0.70 10.78 -3.70
N ARG A 44 1.96 11.05 -4.06
CA ARG A 44 3.01 11.37 -3.09
C ARG A 44 2.80 12.69 -2.36
N GLU A 45 2.07 13.61 -2.93
CA GLU A 45 1.70 14.88 -2.29
C GLU A 45 0.68 14.71 -1.16
N LEU A 46 -0.02 13.58 -1.10
CA LEU A 46 -0.97 13.29 -0.02
C LEU A 46 -0.24 12.98 1.28
N ALA A 47 -0.68 13.62 2.36
CA ALA A 47 -0.05 13.47 3.68
C ALA A 47 -0.08 12.03 4.22
N ALA A 48 -1.07 11.25 3.85
CA ALA A 48 -1.24 9.87 4.28
C ALA A 48 -0.41 8.86 3.49
N THR A 49 0.24 9.27 2.40
CA THR A 49 1.00 8.40 1.53
C THR A 49 2.40 8.15 2.07
N GLN A 50 2.75 6.88 2.29
CA GLN A 50 4.09 6.45 2.64
C GLN A 50 4.96 6.23 1.40
N ASP A 51 4.42 5.51 0.42
CA ASP A 51 5.09 5.23 -0.85
C ASP A 51 4.06 4.93 -1.94
N VAL A 52 4.48 5.04 -3.19
CA VAL A 52 3.63 4.80 -4.36
C VAL A 52 4.39 3.94 -5.37
N TRP A 53 3.69 2.97 -5.93
CA TRP A 53 4.18 2.17 -7.04
C TRP A 53 3.16 2.14 -8.17
N VAL A 54 3.63 2.37 -9.39
CA VAL A 54 2.81 2.34 -10.59
C VAL A 54 3.41 1.34 -11.58
N ASP A 55 2.62 0.37 -12.01
CA ASP A 55 3.01 -0.57 -13.06
C ASP A 55 2.15 -0.36 -14.30
N LEU A 56 2.79 0.08 -15.37
CA LEU A 56 2.12 0.36 -16.65
C LEU A 56 1.61 -0.91 -17.35
N LYS A 57 2.32 -2.01 -17.23
CA LYS A 57 1.96 -3.26 -17.90
C LYS A 57 0.64 -3.83 -17.39
N SER A 58 0.47 -3.82 -16.09
CA SER A 58 -0.75 -4.29 -15.44
C SER A 58 -1.76 -3.17 -15.16
N ARG A 59 -1.40 -1.92 -15.47
CA ARG A 59 -2.21 -0.74 -15.18
C ARG A 59 -2.55 -0.60 -13.71
N MET A 60 -1.63 -0.99 -12.86
CA MET A 60 -1.82 -1.07 -11.44
C MET A 60 -1.18 0.12 -10.73
N VAL A 61 -1.90 0.69 -9.78
CA VAL A 61 -1.41 1.74 -8.88
C VAL A 61 -1.54 1.22 -7.46
N VAL A 62 -0.45 1.26 -6.72
CA VAL A 62 -0.42 0.86 -5.31
C VAL A 62 0.09 2.03 -4.48
N VAL A 63 -0.66 2.38 -3.45
CA VAL A 63 -0.30 3.42 -2.48
C VAL A 63 -0.17 2.79 -1.11
N GLU A 64 1.03 2.78 -0.56
CA GLU A 64 1.25 2.39 0.82
C GLU A 64 0.92 3.57 1.74
N LEU A 65 0.08 3.33 2.73
CA LEU A 65 -0.36 4.35 3.68
C LEU A 65 0.57 4.41 4.88
N LYS A 66 0.75 5.62 5.42
CA LYS A 66 1.47 5.83 6.67
C LYS A 66 0.69 5.24 7.85
N ASP A 67 1.41 4.89 8.91
CA ASP A 67 0.83 4.42 10.16
C ASP A 67 -0.27 5.36 10.63
N GLN A 68 -1.41 4.77 11.02
CA GLN A 68 -2.58 5.47 11.56
C GLN A 68 -3.20 6.53 10.64
N LYS A 69 -2.77 6.56 9.38
CA LYS A 69 -3.33 7.45 8.36
C LYS A 69 -4.00 6.63 7.27
N THR A 70 -5.05 7.17 6.71
CA THR A 70 -5.78 6.52 5.63
C THR A 70 -6.24 7.53 4.58
N ILE A 71 -6.43 7.02 3.39
CA ILE A 71 -7.08 7.73 2.28
C ILE A 71 -8.35 6.95 1.98
N SER A 72 -9.49 7.61 1.93
CA SER A 72 -10.72 6.95 1.53
C SER A 72 -10.65 6.50 0.06
N LEU A 73 -11.30 5.39 -0.25
CA LEU A 73 -11.34 4.89 -1.64
C LEU A 73 -12.03 5.90 -2.56
N GLU A 74 -13.00 6.65 -2.05
CA GLU A 74 -13.67 7.72 -2.80
C GLU A 74 -12.72 8.86 -3.13
N ALA A 75 -11.92 9.32 -2.17
CA ALA A 75 -10.94 10.38 -2.37
C ALA A 75 -9.86 9.94 -3.37
N PHE A 76 -9.39 8.70 -3.27
CA PHE A 76 -8.44 8.12 -4.21
C PHE A 76 -9.02 8.07 -5.62
N THR A 77 -10.22 7.53 -5.76
CA THR A 77 -10.92 7.43 -7.04
C THR A 77 -11.14 8.80 -7.68
N LYS A 78 -11.56 9.77 -6.87
CA LYS A 78 -11.76 11.15 -7.34
C LYS A 78 -10.46 11.76 -7.86
N LEU A 79 -9.35 11.56 -7.14
CA LEU A 79 -8.05 12.07 -7.55
C LEU A 79 -7.63 11.50 -8.90
N ILE A 80 -7.83 10.21 -9.11
CA ILE A 80 -7.51 9.53 -10.38
C ILE A 80 -8.41 10.05 -11.51
N LYS A 81 -9.70 10.20 -11.27
CA LYS A 81 -10.64 10.75 -12.24
C LYS A 81 -10.33 12.20 -12.60
N ASP A 82 -9.99 13.02 -11.62
CA ASP A 82 -9.61 14.41 -11.84
C ASP A 82 -8.32 14.54 -12.67
N ALA A 83 -7.46 13.52 -12.61
CA ALA A 83 -6.28 13.43 -13.46
C ALA A 83 -6.57 13.00 -14.91
N GLY A 84 -7.82 12.62 -15.22
CA GLY A 84 -8.25 12.21 -16.55
C GLY A 84 -8.27 10.72 -16.81
N TYR A 85 -8.25 9.90 -15.75
CA TYR A 85 -8.26 8.44 -15.83
C TYR A 85 -9.48 7.86 -15.16
N ASP A 86 -9.77 6.58 -15.44
CA ASP A 86 -10.83 5.82 -14.77
C ASP A 86 -10.23 4.74 -13.89
N VAL A 87 -10.96 4.40 -12.82
CA VAL A 87 -10.59 3.32 -11.92
C VAL A 87 -11.47 2.11 -12.22
N ALA A 88 -10.85 1.01 -12.63
CA ALA A 88 -11.56 -0.25 -12.88
C ALA A 88 -11.88 -0.97 -11.57
N SER A 89 -10.93 -0.97 -10.64
CA SER A 89 -11.10 -1.57 -9.32
C SER A 89 -10.22 -0.85 -8.31
N VAL A 90 -10.65 -0.81 -7.06
CA VAL A 90 -9.89 -0.22 -5.96
C VAL A 90 -10.26 -0.94 -4.67
N GLU A 91 -9.24 -1.29 -3.89
CA GLU A 91 -9.43 -2.00 -2.62
C GLU A 91 -8.30 -1.69 -1.64
N TYR A 92 -8.57 -1.91 -0.36
CA TYR A 92 -7.53 -1.91 0.67
C TYR A 92 -6.95 -3.32 0.80
N ILE A 93 -5.63 -3.39 0.92
CA ILE A 93 -4.93 -4.65 1.20
C ILE A 93 -3.96 -4.46 2.37
N ASN A 94 -3.86 -5.49 3.21
CA ASN A 94 -2.99 -5.49 4.39
C ASN A 94 -1.60 -6.01 4.04
N LYS A 95 -0.95 -5.36 3.09
CA LYS A 95 0.40 -5.71 2.63
C LYS A 95 1.23 -4.45 2.45
N THR A 96 2.54 -4.58 2.62
CA THR A 96 3.47 -3.53 2.28
C THR A 96 3.67 -3.44 0.77
N LEU A 97 4.15 -2.30 0.30
CA LEU A 97 4.48 -2.12 -1.11
C LEU A 97 5.53 -3.13 -1.58
N VAL A 98 6.49 -3.45 -0.72
CA VAL A 98 7.54 -4.45 -1.02
C VAL A 98 6.95 -5.83 -1.24
N GLU A 99 6.01 -6.25 -0.39
CA GLU A 99 5.31 -7.53 -0.52
C GLU A 99 4.49 -7.60 -1.81
N ILE A 100 3.80 -6.54 -2.15
CA ILE A 100 3.00 -6.46 -3.38
C ILE A 100 3.89 -6.55 -4.62
N LYS A 101 5.01 -5.86 -4.62
CA LYS A 101 6.00 -5.94 -5.72
C LYS A 101 6.57 -7.34 -5.86
N ALA A 102 6.88 -8.00 -4.76
CA ALA A 102 7.40 -9.36 -4.76
C ALA A 102 6.37 -10.35 -5.34
N ASP A 103 5.13 -10.28 -4.92
CA ASP A 103 4.04 -11.10 -5.45
C ASP A 103 3.85 -10.88 -6.95
N HIS A 104 3.93 -9.64 -7.40
CA HIS A 104 3.78 -9.29 -8.81
C HIS A 104 4.94 -9.80 -9.66
N THR A 105 6.16 -9.76 -9.15
CA THR A 105 7.34 -10.30 -9.81
C THR A 105 7.24 -11.82 -9.94
N HIS A 106 6.78 -12.51 -8.92
CA HIS A 106 6.55 -13.96 -8.94
C HIS A 106 5.54 -14.37 -10.01
N MET A 107 4.48 -13.62 -10.20
CA MET A 107 3.49 -13.89 -11.24
C MET A 107 4.07 -13.77 -12.66
N LYS A 108 5.07 -12.93 -12.86
CA LYS A 108 5.74 -12.80 -14.16
C LYS A 108 6.66 -13.97 -14.50
N GLU A 109 7.24 -14.59 -13.50
CA GLU A 109 8.19 -15.70 -13.69
C GLU A 109 7.51 -17.06 -13.94
N VAL A 110 6.24 -17.18 -13.62
CA VAL A 110 5.46 -18.43 -13.76
C VAL A 110 4.85 -18.62 -15.15
N LYS A 111 5.14 -17.73 -16.07
CA LYS A 111 4.72 -17.91 -17.47
C LYS A 111 5.70 -18.73 -18.27
#